data_34cc2c24681d9569b2025f7ea9fc862c
#
_entry.id   34cc2c24681d9569b2025f7ea9fc862c
#
_cell.length_a   1.000
_cell.length_b   1.000
_cell.length_c   1.000
_cell.angle_alpha   90.00
_cell.angle_beta   90.00
_cell.angle_gamma   90.00
#
_symmetry.space_group_name_H-M   'P 1'
#
loop_
_entity.id
_entity.type
_entity.pdbx_description
1 polymer ?
#
loop_
_entity_poly.entity_id
_entity_poly.type
_entity_poly.pdbx_seq_one_letter_code
_entity_poly.pdbx_strand_id
1 'polypeptide(L)'
;MVTKQTIGFLKSHKPDEHRIALLPQDLTHITHPEMIYLETGYGQDLGICDTSYSNLGVQIVPRQIVLEQSIICEPKIGESDILSQLQAHQTIFGWIHAKQSLNITNALLATGVRVIAWEELSDNQQHTFWRNNELAGEAAILHAFLLTGQMPYDTKVALIGRGSVAFGATRVLQGLGADVTVIRRNQESLLRQTLGNFDVVVNASLWDMNREDHLITTEDLALMQPGSLIIDISADAGGGIESSHITTMSSPTYEVNQVTHYVVDHTPSILYKTASKSISQAISPFLNDLISNRENSVLTQATIIDKGKILDLDILDFQAL
;
A
#
# COMPACT_ATOMS: atom_id res chain seq x y z
N MET A 1 21.85 -29.96 6.17
CA MET A 1 21.50 -28.78 6.99
C MET A 1 20.91 -27.78 6.04
N VAL A 2 19.71 -27.25 6.32
CA VAL A 2 19.13 -26.14 5.52
C VAL A 2 19.98 -24.90 5.80
N THR A 3 20.50 -24.28 4.77
CA THR A 3 21.28 -23.03 4.90
C THR A 3 20.32 -21.91 5.32
N LYS A 4 20.61 -21.26 6.46
CA LYS A 4 19.84 -20.09 6.90
C LYS A 4 20.01 -18.93 5.90
N GLN A 5 18.94 -18.20 5.68
CA GLN A 5 18.94 -16.99 4.86
C GLN A 5 19.02 -15.74 5.73
N THR A 6 19.66 -14.71 5.23
CA THR A 6 19.72 -13.41 5.87
C THR A 6 18.63 -12.49 5.30
N ILE A 7 18.10 -11.62 6.14
CA ILE A 7 17.09 -10.64 5.72
C ILE A 7 17.62 -9.23 5.96
N GLY A 8 17.69 -8.45 4.91
CA GLY A 8 18.04 -7.04 4.94
C GLY A 8 16.79 -6.15 4.88
N PHE A 9 16.66 -5.23 5.82
CA PHE A 9 15.58 -4.24 5.84
C PHE A 9 16.12 -2.85 5.49
N LEU A 10 15.56 -2.27 4.45
CA LEU A 10 15.92 -0.95 3.95
C LEU A 10 14.94 0.13 4.43
N LYS A 11 15.44 1.35 4.54
CA LYS A 11 14.58 2.54 4.55
C LYS A 11 14.15 2.85 3.12
N SER A 12 12.89 3.24 2.95
CA SER A 12 12.45 3.70 1.65
C SER A 12 13.10 5.04 1.28
N HIS A 13 13.42 5.20 0.00
CA HIS A 13 13.84 6.48 -0.58
C HIS A 13 12.70 7.17 -1.33
N LYS A 14 11.50 6.55 -1.35
CA LYS A 14 10.32 7.20 -1.92
C LYS A 14 9.99 8.46 -1.10
N PRO A 15 9.79 9.62 -1.73
CA PRO A 15 9.37 10.82 -1.03
C PRO A 15 8.15 10.59 -0.15
N ASP A 16 8.15 11.16 1.06
CA ASP A 16 7.07 11.06 2.05
C ASP A 16 6.78 9.63 2.56
N GLU A 17 7.64 8.63 2.27
CA GLU A 17 7.50 7.27 2.79
C GLU A 17 8.33 7.11 4.06
N HIS A 18 7.67 7.13 5.22
CA HIS A 18 8.28 7.03 6.54
C HIS A 18 7.98 5.70 7.25
N ARG A 19 7.21 4.80 6.61
CA ARG A 19 6.89 3.49 7.19
C ARG A 19 8.11 2.60 7.16
N ILE A 20 8.26 1.80 8.22
CA ILE A 20 9.24 0.73 8.30
C ILE A 20 8.54 -0.62 8.51
N ALA A 21 9.20 -1.68 8.07
CA ALA A 21 8.62 -3.02 8.04
C ALA A 21 8.74 -3.76 9.38
N LEU A 22 9.73 -3.45 10.22
CA LEU A 22 10.02 -4.21 11.43
C LEU A 22 10.26 -3.29 12.62
N LEU A 23 9.59 -3.58 13.75
CA LEU A 23 9.74 -2.87 15.01
C LEU A 23 10.45 -3.74 16.06
N PRO A 24 11.18 -3.14 17.03
CA PRO A 24 11.91 -3.90 18.05
C PRO A 24 11.03 -4.85 18.86
N GLN A 25 9.80 -4.46 19.15
CA GLN A 25 8.87 -5.28 19.95
C GLN A 25 8.53 -6.62 19.27
N ASP A 26 8.52 -6.68 17.94
CA ASP A 26 8.15 -7.88 17.18
C ASP A 26 9.36 -8.78 16.91
N LEU A 27 10.59 -8.34 17.27
CA LEU A 27 11.81 -9.16 17.23
C LEU A 27 11.86 -10.21 18.34
N THR A 28 11.11 -10.05 19.43
CA THR A 28 11.14 -10.97 20.58
C THR A 28 10.74 -12.40 20.24
N HIS A 29 10.06 -12.61 19.11
CA HIS A 29 9.63 -13.93 18.64
C HIS A 29 10.54 -14.49 17.52
N ILE A 30 11.58 -13.76 17.14
CA ILE A 30 12.52 -14.20 16.11
C ILE A 30 13.62 -15.08 16.73
N THR A 31 13.73 -16.31 16.23
CA THR A 31 14.67 -17.31 16.76
C THR A 31 16.12 -16.96 16.45
N HIS A 32 16.36 -16.28 15.33
CA HIS A 32 17.68 -15.94 14.80
C HIS A 32 17.77 -14.46 14.43
N PRO A 33 17.70 -13.55 15.42
CA PRO A 33 17.79 -12.10 15.15
C PRO A 33 19.15 -11.70 14.55
N GLU A 34 20.23 -12.48 14.76
CA GLU A 34 21.53 -12.27 14.14
C GLU A 34 21.54 -12.41 12.61
N MET A 35 20.48 -13.00 12.04
CA MET A 35 20.29 -13.12 10.59
C MET A 35 19.55 -11.90 9.99
N ILE A 36 19.17 -10.92 10.81
CA ILE A 36 18.48 -9.70 10.39
C ILE A 36 19.49 -8.55 10.32
N TYR A 37 19.49 -7.85 9.21
CA TYR A 37 20.34 -6.71 8.91
C TYR A 37 19.46 -5.49 8.65
N LEU A 38 19.61 -4.44 9.46
CA LEU A 38 18.90 -3.19 9.28
C LEU A 38 19.85 -2.09 8.80
N GLU A 39 19.36 -1.26 7.91
CA GLU A 39 20.07 -0.06 7.49
C GLU A 39 20.29 0.89 8.68
N THR A 40 21.47 1.47 8.80
CA THR A 40 21.79 2.47 9.84
C THR A 40 20.73 3.58 9.86
N GLY A 41 20.17 3.86 11.03
CA GLY A 41 19.11 4.85 11.23
C GLY A 41 17.74 4.35 10.76
N TYR A 42 17.53 3.04 10.63
CA TYR A 42 16.29 2.41 10.14
C TYR A 42 15.02 2.91 10.85
N GLY A 43 15.06 3.04 12.17
CA GLY A 43 13.91 3.50 12.98
C GLY A 43 13.85 5.00 13.24
N GLN A 44 14.73 5.81 12.66
CA GLN A 44 14.94 7.21 13.01
C GLN A 44 13.66 8.05 12.89
N ASP A 45 12.88 7.88 11.83
CA ASP A 45 11.65 8.64 11.59
C ASP A 45 10.57 8.36 12.66
N LEU A 46 10.64 7.16 13.26
CA LEU A 46 9.74 6.78 14.37
C LEU A 46 10.28 7.19 15.74
N GLY A 47 11.49 7.75 15.80
CA GLY A 47 12.18 8.07 17.05
C GLY A 47 12.82 6.83 17.72
N ILE A 48 13.04 5.74 16.97
CA ILE A 48 13.65 4.50 17.46
C ILE A 48 15.14 4.53 17.09
N CYS A 49 16.02 4.43 18.09
CA CYS A 49 17.45 4.40 17.86
C CYS A 49 17.95 2.99 17.47
N ASP A 50 19.07 2.94 16.76
CA ASP A 50 19.69 1.69 16.30
C ASP A 50 20.01 0.73 17.46
N THR A 51 20.35 1.28 18.63
CA THR A 51 20.61 0.48 19.84
C THR A 51 19.39 -0.31 20.32
N SER A 52 18.16 0.15 20.03
CA SER A 52 16.93 -0.58 20.34
C SER A 52 16.83 -1.89 19.57
N TYR A 53 17.43 -1.96 18.41
CA TYR A 53 17.50 -3.17 17.57
C TYR A 53 18.74 -4.01 17.89
N SER A 54 19.93 -3.41 17.98
CA SER A 54 21.18 -4.15 18.21
C SER A 54 21.22 -4.85 19.56
N ASN A 55 20.57 -4.30 20.59
CA ASN A 55 20.39 -4.96 21.88
C ASN A 55 19.54 -6.24 21.81
N LEU A 56 18.79 -6.43 20.72
CA LEU A 56 17.99 -7.64 20.43
C LEU A 56 18.73 -8.62 19.49
N GLY A 57 20.01 -8.35 19.18
CA GLY A 57 20.84 -9.23 18.37
C GLY A 57 20.83 -8.95 16.85
N VAL A 58 20.12 -7.91 16.42
CA VAL A 58 20.05 -7.49 15.00
C VAL A 58 21.34 -6.77 14.59
N GLN A 59 21.76 -6.95 13.34
CA GLN A 59 22.94 -6.29 12.77
C GLN A 59 22.54 -4.91 12.20
N ILE A 60 23.16 -3.83 12.67
CA ILE A 60 23.00 -2.48 12.11
C ILE A 60 24.17 -2.21 11.18
N VAL A 61 23.90 -2.00 9.92
CA VAL A 61 24.94 -1.88 8.89
C VAL A 61 24.61 -0.80 7.85
N PRO A 62 25.59 -0.33 7.07
CA PRO A 62 25.33 0.55 5.94
C PRO A 62 24.43 -0.10 4.88
N ARG A 63 23.67 0.72 4.12
CA ARG A 63 22.75 0.28 3.06
C ARG A 63 23.37 -0.74 2.10
N GLN A 64 24.62 -0.52 1.67
CA GLN A 64 25.32 -1.45 0.76
C GLN A 64 25.40 -2.88 1.30
N ILE A 65 25.64 -3.02 2.59
CA ILE A 65 25.72 -4.35 3.25
C ILE A 65 24.31 -4.94 3.38
N VAL A 66 23.26 -4.10 3.58
CA VAL A 66 21.87 -4.58 3.58
C VAL A 66 21.51 -5.15 2.20
N LEU A 67 21.94 -4.52 1.12
CA LEU A 67 21.69 -4.95 -0.25
C LEU A 67 22.38 -6.29 -0.63
N GLU A 68 23.37 -6.75 0.13
CA GLU A 68 24.04 -8.02 -0.06
C GLU A 68 23.29 -9.21 0.56
N GLN A 69 22.21 -8.97 1.30
CA GLN A 69 21.51 -10.02 2.01
C GLN A 69 20.66 -10.88 1.07
N SER A 70 20.34 -12.09 1.49
CA SER A 70 19.60 -13.07 0.67
C SER A 70 18.16 -12.63 0.39
N ILE A 71 17.55 -11.94 1.34
CA ILE A 71 16.19 -11.39 1.24
C ILE A 71 16.26 -9.90 1.51
N ILE A 72 15.68 -9.10 0.63
CA ILE A 72 15.59 -7.65 0.79
C ILE A 72 14.15 -7.27 1.06
N CYS A 73 13.91 -6.56 2.15
CA CYS A 73 12.59 -6.12 2.59
C CYS A 73 12.51 -4.59 2.68
N GLU A 74 11.53 -4.04 2.01
CA GLU A 74 11.18 -2.61 2.07
C GLU A 74 9.68 -2.46 1.77
N PRO A 75 8.93 -1.59 2.49
CA PRO A 75 7.49 -1.44 2.26
C PRO A 75 7.12 -1.10 0.80
N LYS A 76 7.92 -0.28 0.10
CA LYS A 76 7.64 0.15 -1.27
C LYS A 76 8.72 -0.34 -2.27
N ILE A 77 9.20 -1.57 -2.08
CA ILE A 77 10.35 -2.10 -2.81
C ILE A 77 10.14 -2.13 -4.33
N GLY A 78 8.90 -2.33 -4.82
CA GLY A 78 8.61 -2.29 -6.26
C GLY A 78 8.83 -0.92 -6.91
N GLU A 79 8.80 0.15 -6.12
CA GLU A 79 9.04 1.52 -6.57
C GLU A 79 10.43 2.03 -6.15
N SER A 80 11.27 1.15 -5.62
CA SER A 80 12.58 1.50 -5.08
C SER A 80 13.63 1.66 -6.18
N ASP A 81 14.60 2.53 -5.96
CA ASP A 81 15.76 2.77 -6.81
C ASP A 81 16.76 1.60 -6.89
N ILE A 82 16.54 0.57 -6.07
CA ILE A 82 17.45 -0.59 -5.99
C ILE A 82 17.12 -1.71 -6.98
N LEU A 83 15.98 -1.67 -7.67
CA LEU A 83 15.54 -2.80 -8.50
C LEU A 83 16.61 -3.29 -9.49
N SER A 84 17.34 -2.36 -10.11
CA SER A 84 18.42 -2.69 -11.06
C SER A 84 19.70 -3.21 -10.42
N GLN A 85 19.83 -3.14 -9.08
CA GLN A 85 21.00 -3.59 -8.33
C GLN A 85 20.82 -5.00 -7.78
N LEU A 86 19.60 -5.54 -7.83
CA LEU A 86 19.25 -6.85 -7.29
C LEU A 86 19.93 -8.00 -8.07
N GLN A 87 20.20 -9.09 -7.38
CA GLN A 87 20.89 -10.26 -7.91
C GLN A 87 19.93 -11.46 -8.03
N ALA A 88 20.11 -12.30 -9.03
CA ALA A 88 19.23 -13.44 -9.32
C ALA A 88 19.05 -14.46 -8.16
N HIS A 89 19.98 -14.47 -7.19
CA HIS A 89 19.88 -15.34 -6.02
C HIS A 89 19.07 -14.73 -4.87
N GLN A 90 18.69 -13.45 -4.98
CA GLN A 90 17.98 -12.73 -3.95
C GLN A 90 16.46 -12.90 -4.06
N THR A 91 15.81 -12.72 -2.92
CA THR A 91 14.35 -12.60 -2.81
C THR A 91 14.00 -11.18 -2.38
N ILE A 92 13.01 -10.58 -3.00
CA ILE A 92 12.43 -9.32 -2.50
C ILE A 92 11.10 -9.59 -1.80
N PHE A 93 10.83 -8.84 -0.72
CA PHE A 93 9.68 -9.00 0.15
C PHE A 93 9.10 -7.62 0.52
N GLY A 94 7.98 -7.24 -0.09
CA GLY A 94 7.36 -5.92 0.07
C GLY A 94 6.19 -5.69 -0.87
N TRP A 95 5.62 -4.49 -0.91
CA TRP A 95 4.67 -4.10 -1.94
C TRP A 95 5.39 -3.86 -3.25
N ILE A 96 4.95 -4.53 -4.29
CA ILE A 96 5.61 -4.59 -5.60
C ILE A 96 4.88 -3.73 -6.63
N HIS A 97 3.55 -3.81 -6.68
CA HIS A 97 2.71 -3.17 -7.69
C HIS A 97 3.07 -3.58 -9.14
N ALA A 98 3.54 -4.82 -9.31
CA ALA A 98 3.94 -5.35 -10.61
C ALA A 98 2.76 -5.36 -11.59
N LYS A 99 1.57 -5.76 -11.16
CA LYS A 99 0.37 -5.83 -12.00
C LYS A 99 0.06 -4.50 -12.69
N GLN A 100 0.18 -3.37 -11.97
CA GLN A 100 -0.12 -2.03 -12.47
C GLN A 100 1.03 -1.41 -13.29
N SER A 101 2.22 -2.01 -13.30
CA SER A 101 3.41 -1.41 -13.92
C SER A 101 4.25 -2.40 -14.70
N LEU A 102 4.11 -2.37 -16.03
CA LEU A 102 4.95 -3.17 -16.93
C LEU A 102 6.46 -2.88 -16.76
N ASN A 103 6.82 -1.64 -16.41
CA ASN A 103 8.21 -1.27 -16.15
C ASN A 103 8.79 -2.00 -14.94
N ILE A 104 8.01 -2.10 -13.85
CA ILE A 104 8.41 -2.85 -12.63
C ILE A 104 8.53 -4.34 -12.99
N THR A 105 7.53 -4.91 -13.65
CA THR A 105 7.55 -6.31 -14.09
C THR A 105 8.79 -6.61 -14.93
N ASN A 106 9.08 -5.82 -15.95
CA ASN A 106 10.25 -6.01 -16.81
C ASN A 106 11.58 -5.87 -16.05
N ALA A 107 11.68 -4.91 -15.13
CA ALA A 107 12.88 -4.75 -14.29
C ALA A 107 13.11 -5.98 -13.43
N LEU A 108 12.07 -6.54 -12.81
CA LEU A 108 12.16 -7.73 -11.98
C LEU A 108 12.50 -8.99 -12.78
N LEU A 109 11.90 -9.16 -13.94
CA LEU A 109 12.22 -10.26 -14.85
C LEU A 109 13.68 -10.24 -15.28
N ALA A 110 14.22 -9.04 -15.59
CA ALA A 110 15.60 -8.86 -16.03
C ALA A 110 16.64 -9.26 -14.96
N THR A 111 16.31 -9.08 -13.67
CA THR A 111 17.20 -9.44 -12.55
C THR A 111 17.15 -10.93 -12.20
N GLY A 112 16.07 -11.62 -12.51
CA GLY A 112 15.85 -13.02 -12.17
C GLY A 112 15.61 -13.30 -10.69
N VAL A 113 15.32 -12.28 -9.88
CA VAL A 113 15.02 -12.39 -8.45
C VAL A 113 13.73 -13.17 -8.20
N ARG A 114 13.61 -13.73 -6.99
CA ARG A 114 12.33 -14.21 -6.47
C ARG A 114 11.55 -13.02 -5.85
N VAL A 115 10.26 -12.94 -6.13
CA VAL A 115 9.41 -11.84 -5.69
C VAL A 115 8.26 -12.37 -4.85
N ILE A 116 8.24 -12.04 -3.56
CA ILE A 116 7.13 -12.32 -2.64
C ILE A 116 6.40 -11.00 -2.41
N ALA A 117 5.24 -10.86 -3.04
CA ALA A 117 4.46 -9.63 -3.04
C ALA A 117 3.53 -9.54 -1.82
N TRP A 118 3.59 -8.44 -1.09
CA TRP A 118 2.73 -8.22 0.06
C TRP A 118 1.25 -8.05 -0.32
N GLU A 119 0.98 -7.57 -1.51
CA GLU A 119 -0.38 -7.47 -2.05
C GLU A 119 -1.07 -8.82 -2.22
N GLU A 120 -0.30 -9.91 -2.39
CA GLU A 120 -0.80 -11.28 -2.53
C GLU A 120 -0.70 -12.09 -1.22
N LEU A 121 -0.19 -11.47 -0.14
CA LEU A 121 0.00 -12.14 1.14
C LEU A 121 -1.35 -12.28 1.87
N SER A 122 -1.96 -13.47 1.78
CA SER A 122 -3.24 -13.76 2.40
C SER A 122 -3.18 -15.05 3.20
N ASP A 123 -3.69 -15.03 4.42
CA ASP A 123 -3.84 -16.19 5.29
C ASP A 123 -5.33 -16.43 5.58
N ASN A 124 -5.81 -17.66 5.42
CA ASN A 124 -7.19 -18.05 5.64
C ASN A 124 -8.21 -17.11 4.95
N GLN A 125 -7.95 -16.73 3.69
CA GLN A 125 -8.76 -15.81 2.89
C GLN A 125 -8.81 -14.37 3.42
N GLN A 126 -8.01 -14.03 4.40
CA GLN A 126 -7.86 -12.67 4.88
C GLN A 126 -6.52 -12.10 4.42
N HIS A 127 -6.55 -10.94 3.78
CA HIS A 127 -5.34 -10.22 3.40
C HIS A 127 -4.54 -9.85 4.65
N THR A 128 -3.26 -10.21 4.68
CA THR A 128 -2.39 -10.03 5.87
C THR A 128 -2.29 -8.56 6.29
N PHE A 129 -2.31 -7.64 5.32
CA PHE A 129 -2.22 -6.19 5.57
C PHE A 129 -3.58 -5.49 5.65
N TRP A 130 -4.65 -6.20 6.01
CA TRP A 130 -6.00 -5.63 6.12
C TRP A 130 -6.04 -4.34 6.97
N ARG A 131 -5.24 -4.28 8.04
CA ARG A 131 -5.18 -3.09 8.90
C ARG A 131 -4.48 -1.91 8.23
N ASN A 132 -3.43 -2.14 7.44
CA ASN A 132 -2.80 -1.09 6.64
C ASN A 132 -3.77 -0.57 5.56
N ASN A 133 -4.61 -1.43 5.01
CA ASN A 133 -5.64 -1.02 4.05
C ASN A 133 -6.74 -0.18 4.74
N GLU A 134 -7.13 -0.50 5.99
CA GLU A 134 -8.00 0.40 6.77
C GLU A 134 -7.33 1.76 7.00
N LEU A 135 -6.04 1.78 7.35
CA LEU A 135 -5.27 3.01 7.54
C LEU A 135 -5.21 3.87 6.28
N ALA A 136 -5.25 3.27 5.08
CA ALA A 136 -5.34 4.03 3.84
C ALA A 136 -6.62 4.87 3.79
N GLY A 137 -7.75 4.27 4.14
CA GLY A 137 -9.01 4.97 4.25
C GLY A 137 -9.01 6.03 5.35
N GLU A 138 -8.54 5.67 6.56
CA GLU A 138 -8.48 6.58 7.71
C GLU A 138 -7.63 7.82 7.39
N ALA A 139 -6.42 7.62 6.87
CA ALA A 139 -5.48 8.67 6.56
C ALA A 139 -5.97 9.59 5.43
N ALA A 140 -6.55 9.01 4.37
CA ALA A 140 -7.09 9.79 3.26
C ALA A 140 -8.19 10.74 3.72
N ILE A 141 -9.14 10.26 4.53
CA ILE A 141 -10.22 11.11 5.05
C ILE A 141 -9.67 12.20 5.95
N LEU A 142 -8.81 11.86 6.92
CA LEU A 142 -8.23 12.85 7.83
C LEU A 142 -7.47 13.94 7.07
N HIS A 143 -6.64 13.55 6.11
CA HIS A 143 -5.81 14.49 5.37
C HIS A 143 -6.63 15.36 4.41
N ALA A 144 -7.54 14.77 3.63
CA ALA A 144 -8.36 15.50 2.68
C ALA A 144 -9.24 16.58 3.37
N PHE A 145 -9.90 16.23 4.48
CA PHE A 145 -10.72 17.19 5.21
C PHE A 145 -9.90 18.32 5.85
N LEU A 146 -8.69 18.05 6.33
CA LEU A 146 -7.80 19.13 6.81
C LEU A 146 -7.41 20.11 5.70
N LEU A 147 -7.24 19.63 4.47
CA LEU A 147 -6.87 20.48 3.32
C LEU A 147 -8.04 21.34 2.83
N THR A 148 -9.27 20.85 2.93
CA THR A 148 -10.47 21.58 2.47
C THR A 148 -11.00 22.55 3.53
N GLY A 149 -10.51 22.48 4.77
CA GLY A 149 -10.95 23.36 5.86
C GLY A 149 -12.38 23.12 6.30
N GLN A 150 -12.94 21.94 6.04
CA GLN A 150 -14.30 21.54 6.38
C GLN A 150 -14.30 20.38 7.37
N MET A 151 -15.28 20.31 8.26
CA MET A 151 -15.45 19.17 9.15
C MET A 151 -16.41 18.14 8.56
N PRO A 152 -16.16 16.84 8.76
CA PRO A 152 -17.03 15.78 8.23
C PRO A 152 -18.50 15.91 8.63
N TYR A 153 -18.83 16.37 9.85
CA TYR A 153 -20.21 16.54 10.30
C TYR A 153 -21.02 17.59 9.52
N ASP A 154 -20.36 18.47 8.75
CA ASP A 154 -21.01 19.44 7.87
C ASP A 154 -21.26 18.90 6.45
N THR A 155 -20.99 17.60 6.21
CA THR A 155 -21.01 17.02 4.87
C THR A 155 -21.89 15.79 4.73
N LYS A 156 -22.49 15.66 3.54
CA LYS A 156 -23.10 14.43 3.04
C LYS A 156 -22.10 13.71 2.15
N VAL A 157 -21.79 12.47 2.50
CA VAL A 157 -20.73 11.70 1.86
C VAL A 157 -21.30 10.49 1.14
N ALA A 158 -21.02 10.33 -0.16
CA ALA A 158 -21.17 9.07 -0.86
C ALA A 158 -19.88 8.26 -0.74
N LEU A 159 -19.92 7.10 -0.09
CA LEU A 159 -18.79 6.19 0.04
C LEU A 159 -18.99 4.99 -0.87
N ILE A 160 -18.08 4.81 -1.85
CA ILE A 160 -18.10 3.71 -2.82
C ILE A 160 -17.14 2.62 -2.35
N GLY A 161 -17.65 1.41 -2.13
CA GLY A 161 -16.86 0.27 -1.70
C GLY A 161 -17.27 -0.28 -0.32
N ARG A 162 -16.74 -1.48 0.00
CA ARG A 162 -17.03 -2.21 1.25
C ARG A 162 -15.82 -2.99 1.79
N GLY A 163 -14.66 -2.83 1.18
CA GLY A 163 -13.40 -3.46 1.61
C GLY A 163 -12.78 -2.77 2.82
N SER A 164 -11.59 -3.20 3.21
CA SER A 164 -10.87 -2.66 4.38
C SER A 164 -10.62 -1.16 4.26
N VAL A 165 -10.31 -0.65 3.06
CA VAL A 165 -10.14 0.80 2.80
C VAL A 165 -11.43 1.56 3.11
N ALA A 166 -12.56 1.10 2.56
CA ALA A 166 -13.87 1.71 2.80
C ALA A 166 -14.27 1.63 4.29
N PHE A 167 -13.93 0.54 4.97
CA PHE A 167 -14.19 0.38 6.40
C PHE A 167 -13.39 1.41 7.23
N GLY A 168 -12.11 1.62 6.91
CA GLY A 168 -11.30 2.66 7.54
C GLY A 168 -11.86 4.06 7.31
N ALA A 169 -12.20 4.40 6.06
CA ALA A 169 -12.85 5.66 5.72
C ALA A 169 -14.17 5.87 6.49
N THR A 170 -15.02 4.83 6.55
CA THR A 170 -16.29 4.87 7.29
C THR A 170 -16.06 5.17 8.78
N ARG A 171 -15.08 4.51 9.40
CA ARG A 171 -14.74 4.72 10.82
C ARG A 171 -14.46 6.18 11.14
N VAL A 172 -13.67 6.85 10.30
CA VAL A 172 -13.32 8.26 10.52
C VAL A 172 -14.52 9.17 10.22
N LEU A 173 -15.17 8.98 9.08
CA LEU A 173 -16.32 9.80 8.67
C LEU A 173 -17.43 9.77 9.71
N GLN A 174 -17.87 8.57 10.10
CA GLN A 174 -18.95 8.42 11.10
C GLN A 174 -18.47 8.85 12.50
N GLY A 175 -17.23 8.54 12.87
CA GLY A 175 -16.64 8.98 14.13
C GLY A 175 -16.57 10.50 14.27
N LEU A 176 -16.48 11.22 13.15
CA LEU A 176 -16.50 12.69 13.07
C LEU A 176 -17.88 13.25 12.64
N GLY A 177 -18.92 12.42 12.64
CA GLY A 177 -20.32 12.86 12.52
C GLY A 177 -20.81 13.11 11.09
N ALA A 178 -20.12 12.68 10.05
CA ALA A 178 -20.57 12.80 8.66
C ALA A 178 -21.86 12.02 8.39
N ASP A 179 -22.71 12.52 7.51
CA ASP A 179 -23.86 11.78 6.95
C ASP A 179 -23.38 10.92 5.79
N VAL A 180 -23.17 9.61 6.05
CA VAL A 180 -22.53 8.69 5.10
C VAL A 180 -23.52 7.75 4.46
N THR A 181 -23.63 7.82 3.14
CA THR A 181 -24.36 6.87 2.29
C THR A 181 -23.38 5.94 1.59
N VAL A 182 -23.45 4.62 1.90
CA VAL A 182 -22.59 3.62 1.27
C VAL A 182 -23.20 3.16 -0.05
N ILE A 183 -22.47 3.37 -1.14
CA ILE A 183 -22.84 2.95 -2.50
C ILE A 183 -22.23 1.57 -2.80
N ARG A 184 -23.07 0.62 -3.16
CA ARG A 184 -22.69 -0.74 -3.51
C ARG A 184 -22.52 -0.89 -5.02
N ARG A 185 -21.79 -1.93 -5.45
CA ARG A 185 -21.54 -2.23 -6.88
C ARG A 185 -22.84 -2.26 -7.73
N ASN A 186 -23.95 -2.75 -7.21
CA ASN A 186 -25.24 -2.77 -7.91
C ASN A 186 -26.02 -1.44 -7.83
N GLN A 187 -25.45 -0.40 -7.29
CA GLN A 187 -26.04 0.93 -7.10
C GLN A 187 -25.29 2.04 -7.86
N GLU A 188 -24.42 1.67 -8.80
CA GLU A 188 -23.62 2.65 -9.59
C GLU A 188 -24.52 3.63 -10.36
N SER A 189 -25.62 3.15 -10.97
CA SER A 189 -26.59 4.03 -11.64
C SER A 189 -27.29 5.01 -10.68
N LEU A 190 -27.53 4.60 -9.43
CA LEU A 190 -28.10 5.45 -8.39
C LEU A 190 -27.11 6.55 -7.99
N LEU A 191 -25.82 6.23 -7.92
CA LEU A 191 -24.78 7.23 -7.62
C LEU A 191 -24.86 8.40 -8.59
N ARG A 192 -24.83 8.14 -9.91
CA ARG A 192 -24.92 9.22 -10.93
C ARG A 192 -26.17 10.07 -10.79
N GLN A 193 -27.34 9.45 -10.52
CA GLN A 193 -28.61 10.17 -10.35
C GLN A 193 -28.63 11.06 -9.09
N THR A 194 -27.80 10.77 -8.11
CA THR A 194 -27.81 11.42 -6.80
C THR A 194 -26.54 12.20 -6.48
N LEU A 195 -25.59 12.32 -7.42
CA LEU A 195 -24.30 13.02 -7.23
C LEU A 195 -24.49 14.43 -6.65
N GLY A 196 -25.46 15.18 -7.12
CA GLY A 196 -25.75 16.53 -6.65
C GLY A 196 -26.24 16.63 -5.19
N ASN A 197 -26.52 15.50 -4.54
CA ASN A 197 -26.93 15.46 -3.13
C ASN A 197 -25.75 15.31 -2.16
N PHE A 198 -24.54 15.09 -2.68
CA PHE A 198 -23.35 14.85 -1.88
C PHE A 198 -22.35 16.00 -1.99
N ASP A 199 -21.79 16.37 -0.86
CA ASP A 199 -20.70 17.33 -0.76
C ASP A 199 -19.35 16.65 -1.03
N VAL A 200 -19.27 15.35 -0.68
CA VAL A 200 -18.06 14.56 -0.80
C VAL A 200 -18.36 13.18 -1.41
N VAL A 201 -17.55 12.77 -2.37
CA VAL A 201 -17.54 11.40 -2.88
C VAL A 201 -16.21 10.74 -2.50
N VAL A 202 -16.28 9.57 -1.87
CA VAL A 202 -15.09 8.76 -1.51
C VAL A 202 -15.09 7.50 -2.34
N ASN A 203 -14.09 7.33 -3.21
CA ASN A 203 -13.88 6.08 -3.92
C ASN A 203 -12.89 5.19 -3.15
N ALA A 204 -13.39 4.08 -2.62
CA ALA A 204 -12.64 3.03 -1.93
C ALA A 204 -13.02 1.64 -2.48
N SER A 205 -13.40 1.59 -3.77
CA SER A 205 -13.76 0.35 -4.46
C SER A 205 -12.52 -0.32 -5.06
N LEU A 206 -12.49 -1.64 -5.08
CA LEU A 206 -11.57 -2.38 -5.94
C LEU A 206 -12.10 -2.29 -7.37
N TRP A 207 -11.40 -1.54 -8.22
CA TRP A 207 -11.78 -1.36 -9.60
C TRP A 207 -11.39 -2.58 -10.45
N ASP A 208 -12.27 -2.98 -11.35
CA ASP A 208 -11.95 -3.99 -12.35
C ASP A 208 -11.27 -3.30 -13.53
N MET A 209 -9.98 -3.50 -13.67
CA MET A 209 -9.15 -2.87 -14.70
C MET A 209 -9.51 -3.29 -16.14
N ASN A 210 -10.35 -4.33 -16.30
CA ASN A 210 -10.86 -4.73 -17.61
C ASN A 210 -12.13 -3.94 -18.03
N ARG A 211 -12.64 -3.07 -17.15
CA ARG A 211 -13.77 -2.20 -17.50
C ARG A 211 -13.29 -1.00 -18.32
N GLU A 212 -14.03 -0.68 -19.37
CA GLU A 212 -13.82 0.51 -20.21
C GLU A 212 -14.68 1.70 -19.78
N ASP A 213 -15.62 1.50 -18.86
CA ASP A 213 -16.49 2.54 -18.31
C ASP A 213 -15.99 3.05 -16.96
N HIS A 214 -16.59 4.13 -16.46
CA HIS A 214 -16.27 4.75 -15.19
C HIS A 214 -17.52 4.84 -14.28
N LEU A 215 -17.32 4.87 -12.97
CA LEU A 215 -18.37 5.16 -11.98
C LEU A 215 -18.84 6.62 -12.11
N ILE A 216 -17.88 7.53 -12.27
CA ILE A 216 -18.07 8.96 -12.46
C ILE A 216 -17.22 9.39 -13.64
N THR A 217 -17.86 9.89 -14.69
CA THR A 217 -17.18 10.49 -15.85
C THR A 217 -16.85 11.95 -15.59
N THR A 218 -15.97 12.52 -16.39
CA THR A 218 -15.64 13.95 -16.31
C THR A 218 -16.87 14.85 -16.56
N GLU A 219 -17.82 14.38 -17.38
CA GLU A 219 -19.09 15.06 -17.63
C GLU A 219 -20.01 15.02 -16.41
N ASP A 220 -20.02 13.91 -15.65
CA ASP A 220 -20.84 13.75 -14.44
C ASP A 220 -20.46 14.76 -13.33
N LEU A 221 -19.25 15.33 -13.36
CA LEU A 221 -18.82 16.37 -12.41
C LEU A 221 -19.73 17.61 -12.45
N ALA A 222 -20.38 17.88 -13.59
CA ALA A 222 -21.35 18.99 -13.72
C ALA A 222 -22.62 18.77 -12.88
N LEU A 223 -22.87 17.54 -12.39
CA LEU A 223 -23.98 17.22 -11.49
C LEU A 223 -23.63 17.54 -10.02
N MET A 224 -22.35 17.66 -9.68
CA MET A 224 -21.88 17.96 -8.33
C MET A 224 -21.97 19.46 -8.06
N GLN A 225 -22.08 19.85 -6.79
CA GLN A 225 -22.05 21.24 -6.42
C GLN A 225 -20.64 21.82 -6.60
N PRO A 226 -20.49 23.10 -7.02
CA PRO A 226 -19.20 23.77 -7.00
C PRO A 226 -18.56 23.74 -5.61
N GLY A 227 -17.29 23.37 -5.55
CA GLY A 227 -16.56 23.20 -4.29
C GLY A 227 -16.71 21.81 -3.63
N SER A 228 -17.45 20.90 -4.25
CA SER A 228 -17.49 19.49 -3.81
C SER A 228 -16.11 18.83 -3.88
N LEU A 229 -15.94 17.75 -3.11
CA LEU A 229 -14.69 17.02 -2.98
C LEU A 229 -14.83 15.58 -3.45
N ILE A 230 -13.89 15.12 -4.27
CA ILE A 230 -13.67 13.70 -4.57
C ILE A 230 -12.40 13.25 -3.85
N ILE A 231 -12.52 12.20 -3.02
CA ILE A 231 -11.40 11.52 -2.37
C ILE A 231 -11.27 10.15 -3.05
N ASP A 232 -10.33 10.03 -3.98
CA ASP A 232 -10.10 8.78 -4.68
C ASP A 232 -8.91 8.02 -4.07
N ILE A 233 -9.23 7.05 -3.22
CA ILE A 233 -8.23 6.22 -2.50
C ILE A 233 -7.81 5.02 -3.34
N SER A 234 -8.58 4.69 -4.36
CA SER A 234 -8.41 3.53 -5.23
C SER A 234 -8.07 3.93 -6.66
N ALA A 235 -7.37 5.06 -6.82
CA ALA A 235 -7.02 5.58 -8.13
C ALA A 235 -5.98 4.69 -8.82
N ASP A 236 -6.42 4.05 -9.90
CA ASP A 236 -5.58 3.35 -10.87
C ASP A 236 -5.77 4.00 -12.25
N ALA A 237 -4.82 3.81 -13.16
CA ALA A 237 -4.96 4.26 -14.55
C ALA A 237 -6.21 3.62 -15.19
N GLY A 238 -7.12 4.44 -15.71
CA GLY A 238 -8.43 3.96 -16.19
C GLY A 238 -9.39 3.53 -15.08
N GLY A 239 -9.21 4.06 -13.85
CA GLY A 239 -9.98 3.71 -12.67
C GLY A 239 -11.44 4.18 -12.66
N GLY A 240 -12.10 4.00 -11.52
CA GLY A 240 -13.53 4.28 -11.38
C GLY A 240 -13.92 5.76 -11.54
N ILE A 241 -13.01 6.69 -11.34
CA ILE A 241 -13.21 8.14 -11.55
C ILE A 241 -12.36 8.57 -12.74
N GLU A 242 -13.00 8.90 -13.85
CA GLU A 242 -12.32 9.24 -15.11
C GLU A 242 -11.36 10.42 -15.00
N SER A 243 -11.73 11.43 -14.21
CA SER A 243 -10.91 12.64 -13.98
C SER A 243 -9.79 12.45 -12.97
N SER A 244 -9.66 11.27 -12.35
CA SER A 244 -8.63 10.99 -11.33
C SER A 244 -7.25 10.79 -11.93
N HIS A 245 -6.25 11.44 -11.33
CA HIS A 245 -4.84 11.14 -11.53
C HIS A 245 -4.08 11.25 -10.20
N ILE A 246 -3.08 10.41 -10.02
CA ILE A 246 -2.32 10.31 -8.77
C ILE A 246 -1.64 11.64 -8.46
N THR A 247 -1.72 12.05 -7.20
CA THR A 247 -1.09 13.23 -6.62
C THR A 247 -0.07 12.85 -5.53
N THR A 248 0.67 13.84 -5.05
CA THR A 248 1.68 13.67 -4.00
C THR A 248 1.24 14.35 -2.70
N MET A 249 1.90 14.06 -1.58
CA MET A 249 1.62 14.74 -0.31
C MET A 249 1.98 16.24 -0.35
N SER A 250 2.97 16.62 -1.15
CA SER A 250 3.36 18.03 -1.35
C SER A 250 2.41 18.82 -2.27
N SER A 251 1.66 18.12 -3.15
CA SER A 251 0.62 18.70 -4.01
C SER A 251 -0.58 17.76 -4.04
N PRO A 252 -1.36 17.68 -2.94
CA PRO A 252 -2.31 16.60 -2.70
C PRO A 252 -3.64 16.73 -3.44
N THR A 253 -3.94 17.92 -3.97
CA THR A 253 -5.23 18.22 -4.61
C THR A 253 -5.06 18.96 -5.92
N TYR A 254 -6.05 18.81 -6.79
CA TYR A 254 -6.25 19.62 -7.99
C TYR A 254 -7.76 19.82 -8.22
N GLU A 255 -8.14 20.67 -9.16
CA GLU A 255 -9.52 20.98 -9.46
C GLU A 255 -9.87 20.63 -10.92
N VAL A 256 -11.03 19.99 -11.11
CA VAL A 256 -11.66 19.77 -12.41
C VAL A 256 -13.12 20.17 -12.33
N ASN A 257 -13.58 21.05 -13.21
CA ASN A 257 -14.98 21.51 -13.27
C ASN A 257 -15.51 22.02 -11.91
N GLN A 258 -14.70 22.75 -11.15
CA GLN A 258 -15.00 23.27 -9.81
C GLN A 258 -15.20 22.18 -8.74
N VAL A 259 -14.76 20.95 -9.00
CA VAL A 259 -14.73 19.84 -8.04
C VAL A 259 -13.28 19.58 -7.66
N THR A 260 -12.98 19.63 -6.36
CA THR A 260 -11.65 19.33 -5.83
C THR A 260 -11.41 17.83 -5.83
N HIS A 261 -10.25 17.39 -6.31
CA HIS A 261 -9.82 16.01 -6.29
C HIS A 261 -8.66 15.84 -5.31
N TYR A 262 -8.75 14.86 -4.44
CA TYR A 262 -7.69 14.38 -3.56
C TYR A 262 -7.36 12.93 -3.95
N VAL A 263 -6.14 12.67 -4.43
CA VAL A 263 -5.76 11.38 -5.05
C VAL A 263 -4.35 10.96 -4.64
N VAL A 264 -3.99 11.16 -3.38
CA VAL A 264 -2.66 10.78 -2.86
C VAL A 264 -2.54 9.25 -2.75
N ASP A 265 -1.50 8.66 -3.38
CA ASP A 265 -1.36 7.20 -3.53
C ASP A 265 -1.05 6.46 -2.21
N HIS A 266 -0.08 6.85 -1.44
CA HIS A 266 0.40 6.09 -0.26
C HIS A 266 -0.03 6.71 1.08
N THR A 267 -1.30 7.04 1.21
CA THR A 267 -1.88 7.71 2.38
C THR A 267 -1.57 7.08 3.74
N PRO A 268 -1.37 5.73 3.92
CA PRO A 268 -0.95 5.19 5.22
C PRO A 268 0.37 5.76 5.74
N SER A 269 1.24 6.31 4.87
CA SER A 269 2.49 6.95 5.28
C SER A 269 2.26 8.23 6.10
N ILE A 270 1.11 8.89 5.96
CA ILE A 270 0.72 10.02 6.84
C ILE A 270 0.62 9.56 8.30
N LEU A 271 0.16 8.34 8.52
CA LEU A 271 0.04 7.71 9.85
C LEU A 271 1.17 6.69 10.08
N TYR A 272 2.39 7.00 9.61
CA TYR A 272 3.51 6.07 9.52
C TYR A 272 3.84 5.32 10.81
N LYS A 273 3.66 5.91 11.99
CA LYS A 273 3.88 5.21 13.28
C LYS A 273 2.90 4.06 13.48
N THR A 274 1.60 4.31 13.21
CA THR A 274 0.56 3.29 13.32
C THR A 274 0.67 2.26 12.20
N ALA A 275 0.98 2.72 10.98
CA ALA A 275 1.17 1.87 9.83
C ALA A 275 2.37 0.93 10.00
N SER A 276 3.53 1.42 10.45
CA SER A 276 4.71 0.59 10.74
C SER A 276 4.42 -0.48 11.79
N LYS A 277 3.66 -0.15 12.85
CA LYS A 277 3.22 -1.14 13.83
C LYS A 277 2.37 -2.24 13.19
N SER A 278 1.42 -1.85 12.34
CA SER A 278 0.57 -2.79 11.63
C SER A 278 1.37 -3.68 10.67
N ILE A 279 2.32 -3.11 9.92
CA ILE A 279 3.18 -3.84 8.99
C ILE A 279 4.07 -4.82 9.74
N SER A 280 4.75 -4.37 10.80
CA SER A 280 5.64 -5.20 11.60
C SER A 280 4.92 -6.42 12.19
N GLN A 281 3.72 -6.22 12.74
CA GLN A 281 2.88 -7.31 13.23
C GLN A 281 2.43 -8.26 12.10
N ALA A 282 2.19 -7.74 10.91
CA ALA A 282 1.76 -8.55 9.76
C ALA A 282 2.87 -9.46 9.22
N ILE A 283 4.13 -8.99 9.18
CA ILE A 283 5.24 -9.76 8.60
C ILE A 283 6.02 -10.62 9.59
N SER A 284 6.05 -10.22 10.87
CA SER A 284 6.87 -10.92 11.88
C SER A 284 6.60 -12.43 11.97
N PRO A 285 5.37 -12.96 11.79
CA PRO A 285 5.12 -14.39 11.80
C PRO A 285 5.87 -15.17 10.70
N PHE A 286 6.19 -14.53 9.57
CA PHE A 286 6.83 -15.15 8.43
C PHE A 286 8.37 -15.13 8.50
N LEU A 287 8.97 -14.25 9.33
CA LEU A 287 10.43 -14.04 9.34
C LEU A 287 11.21 -15.29 9.75
N ASN A 288 10.73 -16.08 10.70
CA ASN A 288 11.39 -17.32 11.08
C ASN A 288 11.41 -18.36 9.95
N ASP A 289 10.34 -18.45 9.15
CA ASP A 289 10.25 -19.36 8.01
C ASP A 289 11.16 -18.88 6.87
N LEU A 290 11.20 -17.58 6.62
CA LEU A 290 12.10 -16.95 5.65
C LEU A 290 13.56 -17.19 6.03
N ILE A 291 13.97 -16.93 7.28
CA ILE A 291 15.34 -17.15 7.77
C ILE A 291 15.72 -18.63 7.67
N SER A 292 14.83 -19.52 8.07
CA SER A 292 15.09 -20.98 8.06
C SER A 292 14.93 -21.61 6.68
N ASN A 293 14.57 -20.83 5.66
CA ASN A 293 14.19 -21.31 4.34
C ASN A 293 13.20 -22.48 4.42
N ARG A 294 12.22 -22.33 5.31
CA ARG A 294 11.17 -23.33 5.53
C ARG A 294 10.03 -23.09 4.56
N GLU A 295 9.47 -24.16 4.05
CA GLU A 295 8.28 -24.07 3.22
C GLU A 295 7.10 -23.51 4.02
N ASN A 296 6.44 -22.49 3.44
CA ASN A 296 5.26 -21.84 4.00
C ASN A 296 4.29 -21.56 2.85
N SER A 297 3.09 -22.09 2.94
CA SER A 297 2.08 -22.02 1.85
C SER A 297 1.67 -20.58 1.55
N VAL A 298 1.58 -19.70 2.55
CA VAL A 298 1.23 -18.29 2.36
C VAL A 298 2.32 -17.56 1.57
N LEU A 299 3.59 -17.74 1.93
CA LEU A 299 4.72 -17.17 1.20
C LEU A 299 4.85 -17.73 -0.22
N THR A 300 4.54 -19.02 -0.40
CA THR A 300 4.56 -19.66 -1.72
C THR A 300 3.47 -19.08 -2.62
N GLN A 301 2.25 -18.91 -2.13
CA GLN A 301 1.15 -18.31 -2.86
C GLN A 301 1.41 -16.85 -3.22
N ALA A 302 2.04 -16.09 -2.31
CA ALA A 302 2.41 -14.71 -2.55
C ALA A 302 3.65 -14.53 -3.44
N THR A 303 4.26 -15.62 -3.94
CA THR A 303 5.39 -15.53 -4.87
C THR A 303 4.87 -15.31 -6.29
N ILE A 304 5.01 -14.08 -6.80
CA ILE A 304 4.48 -13.65 -8.10
C ILE A 304 5.48 -13.83 -9.26
N ILE A 305 6.79 -13.77 -8.96
CA ILE A 305 7.88 -13.99 -9.94
C ILE A 305 8.93 -14.89 -9.30
N ASP A 306 9.48 -15.84 -10.05
CA ASP A 306 10.65 -16.65 -9.64
C ASP A 306 11.51 -17.00 -10.86
N LYS A 307 12.82 -16.80 -10.75
CA LYS A 307 13.82 -17.15 -11.79
C LYS A 307 13.47 -16.60 -13.18
N GLY A 308 13.04 -15.35 -13.23
CA GLY A 308 12.67 -14.67 -14.48
C GLY A 308 11.37 -15.16 -15.12
N LYS A 309 10.50 -15.84 -14.35
CA LYS A 309 9.17 -16.27 -14.81
C LYS A 309 8.08 -15.66 -13.94
N ILE A 310 7.05 -15.14 -14.56
CA ILE A 310 5.83 -14.70 -13.89
C ILE A 310 5.04 -15.96 -13.50
N LEU A 311 4.64 -16.04 -12.23
CA LEU A 311 3.83 -17.12 -11.66
C LEU A 311 2.38 -16.67 -11.43
N ASP A 312 2.16 -15.38 -11.28
CA ASP A 312 0.84 -14.78 -11.09
C ASP A 312 0.15 -14.59 -12.45
N LEU A 313 -0.97 -15.28 -12.64
CA LEU A 313 -1.74 -15.23 -13.89
C LEU A 313 -2.38 -13.87 -14.12
N ASP A 314 -2.75 -13.16 -13.05
CA ASP A 314 -3.35 -11.83 -13.16
C ASP A 314 -2.39 -10.79 -13.79
N ILE A 315 -1.08 -10.95 -13.53
CA ILE A 315 -0.06 -10.10 -14.18
C ILE A 315 0.00 -10.41 -15.68
N LEU A 316 -0.01 -11.69 -16.06
CA LEU A 316 0.03 -12.12 -17.46
C LEU A 316 -1.20 -11.62 -18.22
N ASP A 317 -2.38 -11.80 -17.65
CA ASP A 317 -3.65 -11.42 -18.28
C ASP A 317 -3.75 -9.90 -18.43
N PHE A 318 -3.38 -9.14 -17.38
CA PHE A 318 -3.50 -7.68 -17.37
C PHE A 318 -2.49 -6.98 -18.30
N GLN A 319 -1.26 -7.52 -18.38
CA GLN A 319 -0.20 -6.93 -19.21
C GLN A 319 -0.11 -7.55 -20.61
N ALA A 320 -0.99 -8.49 -20.94
CA ALA A 320 -1.02 -9.22 -22.22
C ALA A 320 0.34 -9.83 -22.60
N LEU A 321 1.02 -10.45 -21.62
CA LEU A 321 2.34 -11.07 -21.73
C LEU A 321 2.26 -12.57 -21.99
#